data_edc8b7266b45530327fc5454134d099c
#
_entry.id   edc8b7266b45530327fc5454134d099c
#
_cell.length_a   1.000
_cell.length_b   1.000
_cell.length_c   1.000
_cell.angle_alpha   90.00
_cell.angle_beta   90.00
_cell.angle_gamma   90.00
#
_symmetry.space_group_name_H-M   'P 1'
#
loop_
_entity.id
_entity.type
_entity.pdbx_description
1 polymer ?
#
loop_
_entity_poly.entity_id
_entity_poly.type
_entity_poly.pdbx_seq_one_letter_code
_entity_poly.pdbx_strand_id
1 'polypeptide(L)'
;MKHAFLLAALFGVAAVQANPTIETNGVLSNRDGRTLYTFDKDSTGKSNCSGGCAAAWPAFTVGNASLAGGDFSIVVRDDGTQQWAIQGKPLYFFAGDARPGDINGDNQGGVWHALRSAPKKAARNDSASSSAGYSYSY
;
A
#
# COMPACT_ATOMS: atom_id res chain seq x y z
N MET A 1 37.50 -45.48 -8.85
CA MET A 1 37.40 -44.10 -8.28
C MET A 1 36.04 -43.57 -8.68
N LYS A 2 35.13 -43.52 -7.73
CA LYS A 2 33.77 -43.06 -7.99
C LYS A 2 33.68 -41.58 -7.54
N HIS A 3 33.63 -40.67 -8.48
CA HIS A 3 33.43 -39.26 -8.21
C HIS A 3 31.93 -39.05 -8.04
N ALA A 4 31.49 -38.89 -6.79
CA ALA A 4 30.15 -38.44 -6.49
C ALA A 4 30.11 -36.91 -6.70
N PHE A 5 29.47 -36.49 -7.80
CA PHE A 5 29.12 -35.07 -7.95
C PHE A 5 27.93 -34.78 -7.06
N LEU A 6 28.17 -34.09 -5.95
CA LEU A 6 27.11 -33.48 -5.16
C LEU A 6 26.60 -32.26 -5.95
N LEU A 7 25.46 -32.39 -6.58
CA LEU A 7 24.69 -31.25 -7.08
C LEU A 7 24.10 -30.54 -5.86
N ALA A 8 24.74 -29.48 -5.41
CA ALA A 8 24.13 -28.57 -4.47
C ALA A 8 23.03 -27.80 -5.20
N ALA A 9 21.78 -28.18 -5.01
CA ALA A 9 20.65 -27.41 -5.47
C ALA A 9 20.58 -26.12 -4.64
N LEU A 10 21.03 -25.03 -5.22
CA LEU A 10 20.80 -23.70 -4.67
C LEU A 10 19.32 -23.35 -4.82
N PHE A 11 18.54 -23.63 -3.78
CA PHE A 11 17.20 -23.07 -3.69
C PHE A 11 17.36 -21.58 -3.39
N GLY A 12 17.25 -20.75 -4.42
CA GLY A 12 17.13 -19.32 -4.25
C GLY A 12 15.85 -19.01 -3.50
N VAL A 13 15.96 -18.66 -2.23
CA VAL A 13 14.85 -18.09 -1.48
C VAL A 13 14.60 -16.72 -2.09
N ALA A 14 13.53 -16.56 -2.87
CA ALA A 14 13.07 -15.25 -3.28
C ALA A 14 12.79 -14.45 -2.00
N ALA A 15 13.54 -13.36 -1.79
CA ALA A 15 13.29 -12.46 -0.67
C ALA A 15 11.88 -11.86 -0.87
N VAL A 16 10.92 -12.31 -0.06
CA VAL A 16 9.62 -11.67 0.05
C VAL A 16 9.85 -10.33 0.74
N GLN A 17 9.76 -9.24 -0.01
CA GLN A 17 9.82 -7.91 0.61
C GLN A 17 8.58 -7.74 1.48
N ALA A 18 8.80 -7.66 2.79
CA ALA A 18 7.74 -7.33 3.74
C ALA A 18 7.39 -5.86 3.59
N ASN A 19 6.22 -5.56 3.09
CA ASN A 19 5.66 -4.22 3.05
C ASN A 19 4.89 -3.92 4.34
N PRO A 20 4.81 -2.65 4.76
CA PRO A 20 3.99 -2.28 5.91
C PRO A 20 2.50 -2.43 5.64
N THR A 21 2.10 -2.64 4.39
CA THR A 21 0.71 -2.74 3.96
C THR A 21 0.39 -4.10 3.36
N ILE A 22 -0.89 -4.45 3.42
CA ILE A 22 -1.49 -5.55 2.68
C ILE A 22 -2.68 -5.02 1.88
N GLU A 23 -3.23 -5.87 1.02
CA GLU A 23 -4.47 -5.57 0.31
C GLU A 23 -5.65 -6.25 1.01
N THR A 24 -6.72 -5.50 1.24
CA THR A 24 -7.98 -6.01 1.78
C THR A 24 -9.13 -5.48 0.94
N ASN A 25 -9.88 -6.36 0.28
CA ASN A 25 -11.02 -5.99 -0.56
C ASN A 25 -10.73 -4.88 -1.59
N GLY A 26 -9.55 -4.90 -2.20
CA GLY A 26 -9.16 -3.96 -3.25
C GLY A 26 -8.62 -2.61 -2.75
N VAL A 27 -8.45 -2.44 -1.43
CA VAL A 27 -7.82 -1.26 -0.85
C VAL A 27 -6.55 -1.64 -0.11
N LEU A 28 -5.61 -0.72 -0.03
CA LEU A 28 -4.45 -0.89 0.84
C LEU A 28 -4.87 -0.72 2.30
N SER A 29 -4.36 -1.57 3.13
CA SER A 29 -4.64 -1.59 4.56
C SER A 29 -3.38 -1.92 5.36
N ASN A 30 -3.45 -1.70 6.68
CA ASN A 30 -2.47 -2.27 7.57
C ASN A 30 -2.71 -3.79 7.71
N ARG A 31 -1.87 -4.47 8.48
CA ARG A 31 -1.99 -5.93 8.65
C ARG A 31 -3.25 -6.39 9.36
N ASP A 32 -3.92 -5.49 10.08
CA ASP A 32 -5.21 -5.76 10.73
C ASP A 32 -6.41 -5.50 9.79
N GLY A 33 -6.15 -5.09 8.56
CA GLY A 33 -7.18 -4.84 7.56
C GLY A 33 -7.78 -3.43 7.61
N ARG A 34 -7.24 -2.52 8.42
CA ARG A 34 -7.72 -1.12 8.44
C ARG A 34 -7.29 -0.41 7.17
N THR A 35 -8.26 0.16 6.48
CA THR A 35 -8.06 0.91 5.24
C THR A 35 -7.17 2.13 5.46
N LEU A 36 -6.27 2.36 4.53
CA LEU A 36 -5.35 3.49 4.50
C LEU A 36 -5.88 4.58 3.57
N TYR A 37 -5.70 5.82 4.02
CA TYR A 37 -6.16 7.02 3.33
C TYR A 37 -5.01 8.00 3.10
N THR A 38 -5.16 8.79 2.06
CA THR A 38 -4.33 9.97 1.80
C THR A 38 -5.15 11.25 1.92
N PHE A 39 -4.46 12.34 2.20
CA PHE A 39 -5.06 13.67 2.39
C PHE A 39 -4.52 14.64 1.35
N ASP A 40 -5.40 15.22 0.55
CA ASP A 40 -5.01 16.12 -0.56
C ASP A 40 -4.30 17.40 -0.09
N LYS A 41 -4.53 17.81 1.15
CA LYS A 41 -3.90 19.00 1.73
C LYS A 41 -2.51 18.75 2.32
N ASP A 42 -2.05 17.50 2.30
CA ASP A 42 -0.67 17.17 2.66
C ASP A 42 0.29 17.61 1.56
N SER A 43 1.50 17.94 1.97
CA SER A 43 2.63 18.11 1.05
C SER A 43 3.45 16.83 0.98
N THR A 44 4.26 16.69 -0.07
CA THR A 44 5.17 15.55 -0.19
C THR A 44 6.08 15.48 1.03
N GLY A 45 6.04 14.34 1.74
CA GLY A 45 6.86 14.11 2.93
C GLY A 45 6.44 14.91 4.16
N LYS A 46 5.26 15.55 4.14
CA LYS A 46 4.77 16.36 5.27
C LYS A 46 3.28 16.17 5.51
N SER A 47 2.93 15.85 6.75
CA SER A 47 1.54 15.80 7.20
C SER A 47 1.05 17.17 7.63
N ASN A 48 -0.12 17.57 7.16
CA ASN A 48 -0.83 18.80 7.55
C ASN A 48 -2.09 18.48 8.38
N CYS A 49 -2.22 17.25 8.87
CA CYS A 49 -3.33 16.83 9.73
C CYS A 49 -2.84 16.67 11.17
N SER A 50 -3.23 17.58 12.04
CA SER A 50 -2.87 17.60 13.46
C SER A 50 -4.06 18.00 14.32
N GLY A 51 -3.95 17.86 15.65
CA GLY A 51 -5.02 18.21 16.58
C GLY A 51 -6.31 17.45 16.32
N GLY A 52 -7.43 18.16 16.15
CA GLY A 52 -8.74 17.56 15.87
C GLY A 52 -8.79 16.76 14.57
N CYS A 53 -8.03 17.14 13.57
CA CYS A 53 -7.88 16.35 12.34
C CYS A 53 -7.30 14.98 12.66
N ALA A 54 -6.23 14.92 13.45
CA ALA A 54 -5.59 13.66 13.82
C ALA A 54 -6.48 12.75 14.69
N ALA A 55 -7.45 13.30 15.39
CA ALA A 55 -8.42 12.52 16.16
C ALA A 55 -9.37 11.75 15.23
N ALA A 56 -9.83 12.36 14.14
CA ALA A 56 -10.69 11.72 13.15
C ALA A 56 -9.86 10.87 12.16
N TRP A 57 -8.63 11.28 11.89
CA TRP A 57 -7.72 10.65 10.93
C TRP A 57 -6.39 10.30 11.59
N PRO A 58 -6.36 9.22 12.39
CA PRO A 58 -5.12 8.79 13.04
C PRO A 58 -4.04 8.44 12.03
N ALA A 59 -2.81 8.86 12.29
CA ALA A 59 -1.67 8.53 11.45
C ALA A 59 -1.37 7.02 11.48
N PHE A 60 -0.98 6.48 10.33
CA PHE A 60 -0.41 5.14 10.27
C PHE A 60 1.03 5.20 10.79
N THR A 61 1.22 4.93 12.07
CA THR A 61 2.53 5.05 12.71
C THR A 61 3.47 3.91 12.36
N VAL A 62 4.76 4.20 12.36
CA VAL A 62 5.80 3.25 12.01
C VAL A 62 6.08 2.32 13.19
N GLY A 63 5.81 1.03 13.01
CA GLY A 63 6.18 -0.01 13.98
C GLY A 63 7.56 -0.59 13.72
N ASN A 64 7.96 -0.74 12.48
CA ASN A 64 9.24 -1.29 12.08
C ASN A 64 9.85 -0.46 10.94
N ALA A 65 10.79 0.41 11.28
CA ALA A 65 11.44 1.30 10.32
C ALA A 65 12.26 0.55 9.24
N SER A 66 12.65 -0.70 9.48
CA SER A 66 13.37 -1.50 8.49
C SER A 66 12.52 -1.86 7.27
N LEU A 67 11.20 -1.70 7.34
CA LEU A 67 10.29 -1.88 6.21
C LEU A 67 10.27 -0.68 5.25
N ALA A 68 10.93 0.43 5.61
CA ALA A 68 11.05 1.57 4.70
C ALA A 68 11.91 1.20 3.49
N GLY A 69 11.48 1.62 2.33
CA GLY A 69 12.15 1.33 1.06
C GLY A 69 11.14 1.22 -0.08
N GLY A 70 11.60 1.25 -1.31
CA GLY A 70 10.74 1.26 -2.49
C GLY A 70 9.79 2.46 -2.45
N ASP A 71 8.48 2.20 -2.52
CA ASP A 71 7.46 3.25 -2.46
C ASP A 71 7.20 3.80 -1.05
N PHE A 72 7.71 3.12 0.00
CA PHE A 72 7.44 3.47 1.40
C PHE A 72 8.56 4.28 2.01
N SER A 73 8.18 5.39 2.62
CA SER A 73 9.08 6.27 3.36
C SER A 73 8.48 6.63 4.72
N ILE A 74 9.30 7.26 5.56
CA ILE A 74 8.90 7.68 6.89
C ILE A 74 8.83 9.20 6.91
N VAL A 75 7.69 9.71 7.38
CA VAL A 75 7.47 11.13 7.64
C VAL A 75 7.54 11.36 9.13
N VAL A 76 8.33 12.34 9.56
CA VAL A 76 8.37 12.79 10.96
C VAL A 76 7.34 13.91 11.11
N ARG A 77 6.37 13.67 11.98
CA ARG A 77 5.32 14.65 12.29
C ARG A 77 5.84 15.73 13.23
N ASP A 78 5.10 16.84 13.34
CA ASP A 78 5.48 17.96 14.22
C ASP A 78 5.59 17.55 15.70
N ASP A 79 4.84 16.53 16.12
CA ASP A 79 4.93 15.95 17.48
C ASP A 79 6.07 14.94 17.67
N GLY A 80 6.88 14.71 16.63
CA GLY A 80 7.99 13.76 16.64
C GLY A 80 7.59 12.30 16.33
N THR A 81 6.31 11.99 16.19
CA THR A 81 5.89 10.64 15.78
C THR A 81 6.25 10.36 14.34
N GLN A 82 6.56 9.10 14.05
CA GLN A 82 6.90 8.63 12.71
C GLN A 82 5.67 8.02 12.06
N GLN A 83 5.38 8.47 10.85
CA GLN A 83 4.23 8.07 10.05
C GLN A 83 4.68 7.47 8.73
N TRP A 84 4.04 6.38 8.32
CA TRP A 84 4.25 5.83 7.00
C TRP A 84 3.72 6.77 5.91
N ALA A 85 4.47 6.82 4.81
CA ALA A 85 4.07 7.47 3.57
C ALA A 85 4.30 6.53 2.39
N ILE A 86 3.45 6.62 1.39
CA ILE A 86 3.62 5.95 0.10
C ILE A 86 3.84 7.00 -0.99
N GLN A 87 4.92 6.89 -1.74
CA GLN A 87 5.29 7.88 -2.77
C GLN A 87 5.26 9.33 -2.26
N GLY A 88 5.72 9.52 -1.01
CA GLY A 88 5.74 10.81 -0.34
C GLY A 88 4.41 11.27 0.26
N LYS A 89 3.33 10.51 0.10
CA LYS A 89 2.01 10.82 0.65
C LYS A 89 1.83 10.17 2.02
N PRO A 90 1.68 10.96 3.10
CA PRO A 90 1.41 10.43 4.43
C PRO A 90 0.14 9.57 4.46
N LEU A 91 0.17 8.51 5.23
CA LEU A 91 -0.90 7.54 5.34
C LEU A 91 -1.64 7.66 6.66
N TYR A 92 -2.97 7.55 6.59
CA TYR A 92 -3.88 7.70 7.72
C TYR A 92 -4.89 6.57 7.79
N PHE A 93 -5.42 6.36 9.00
CA PHE A 93 -6.67 5.63 9.20
C PHE A 93 -7.84 6.60 9.31
N PHE A 94 -9.05 6.08 9.20
CA PHE A 94 -10.27 6.80 9.51
C PHE A 94 -10.91 6.23 10.78
N ALA A 95 -11.18 7.09 11.75
CA ALA A 95 -11.76 6.69 13.03
C ALA A 95 -13.16 6.08 12.89
N GLY A 96 -13.88 6.41 11.82
CA GLY A 96 -15.22 5.89 11.54
C GLY A 96 -15.24 4.51 10.87
N ASP A 97 -14.07 3.94 10.54
CA ASP A 97 -14.00 2.57 10.03
C ASP A 97 -13.98 1.59 11.19
N ALA A 98 -14.91 0.63 11.20
CA ALA A 98 -15.09 -0.33 12.27
C ALA A 98 -14.61 -1.74 11.92
N ARG A 99 -14.61 -2.10 10.63
CA ARG A 99 -14.32 -3.45 10.15
C ARG A 99 -13.22 -3.45 9.11
N PRO A 100 -12.48 -4.56 8.98
CA PRO A 100 -11.54 -4.72 7.89
C PRO A 100 -12.21 -4.48 6.53
N GLY A 101 -11.58 -3.65 5.70
CA GLY A 101 -12.08 -3.29 4.38
C GLY A 101 -13.12 -2.17 4.34
N ASP A 102 -13.55 -1.62 5.48
CA ASP A 102 -14.40 -0.42 5.52
C ASP A 102 -13.71 0.74 4.81
N ILE A 103 -14.49 1.50 4.05
CA ILE A 103 -14.03 2.71 3.34
C ILE A 103 -14.95 3.90 3.62
N ASN A 104 -15.43 4.03 4.85
CA ASN A 104 -16.38 5.07 5.24
C ASN A 104 -15.80 6.49 5.14
N GLY A 105 -14.49 6.62 5.12
CA GLY A 105 -13.80 7.90 4.95
C GLY A 105 -13.52 8.28 3.51
N ASP A 106 -13.78 7.39 2.55
CA ASP A 106 -13.47 7.66 1.15
C ASP A 106 -14.25 8.86 0.62
N ASN A 107 -13.52 9.77 -0.01
CA ASN A 107 -14.05 11.02 -0.56
C ASN A 107 -14.67 11.98 0.47
N GLN A 108 -14.35 11.84 1.74
CA GLN A 108 -14.80 12.79 2.77
C GLN A 108 -14.27 14.19 2.49
N GLY A 109 -15.18 15.16 2.46
CA GLY A 109 -14.85 16.55 2.11
C GLY A 109 -14.21 16.73 0.73
N GLY A 110 -14.17 15.70 -0.10
CA GLY A 110 -13.49 15.70 -1.38
C GLY A 110 -11.95 15.70 -1.29
N VAL A 111 -11.38 15.61 -0.10
CA VAL A 111 -9.93 15.71 0.15
C VAL A 111 -9.30 14.48 0.77
N TRP A 112 -10.11 13.51 1.22
CA TRP A 112 -9.66 12.24 1.77
C TRP A 112 -9.97 11.11 0.81
N HIS A 113 -9.00 10.24 0.55
CA HIS A 113 -9.14 9.16 -0.43
C HIS A 113 -8.58 7.86 0.12
N ALA A 114 -9.42 6.80 0.06
CA ALA A 114 -8.94 5.45 0.30
C ALA A 114 -7.92 5.06 -0.79
N LEU A 115 -6.80 4.50 -0.38
CA LEU A 115 -5.81 3.98 -1.31
C LEU A 115 -6.32 2.68 -1.94
N ARG A 116 -6.62 2.74 -3.21
CA ARG A 116 -6.93 1.55 -3.99
C ARG A 116 -5.64 0.82 -4.34
N SER A 117 -5.62 -0.49 -4.18
CA SER A 117 -4.56 -1.28 -4.77
C SER A 117 -4.58 -1.08 -6.27
N ALA A 118 -3.39 -0.97 -6.88
CA ALA A 118 -3.31 -0.99 -8.34
C ALA A 118 -4.02 -2.25 -8.83
N PRO A 119 -4.86 -2.15 -9.90
CA PRO A 119 -5.43 -3.34 -10.49
C PRO A 119 -4.28 -4.28 -10.78
N LYS A 120 -4.30 -5.48 -10.19
CA LYS A 120 -3.36 -6.53 -10.59
C LYS A 120 -3.50 -6.61 -12.09
N LYS A 121 -2.46 -6.24 -12.81
CA LYS A 121 -2.39 -6.63 -14.21
C LYS A 121 -2.64 -8.13 -14.18
N ALA A 122 -3.83 -8.54 -14.62
CA ALA A 122 -4.10 -9.94 -14.83
C ALA A 122 -2.86 -10.47 -15.51
N ALA A 123 -2.27 -11.54 -14.94
CA ALA A 123 -1.11 -12.16 -15.58
C ALA A 123 -1.46 -12.24 -17.05
N ARG A 124 -0.82 -11.40 -17.86
CA ARG A 124 -1.14 -11.35 -19.27
C ARG A 124 -0.79 -12.70 -19.80
N ASN A 125 -1.80 -13.51 -19.99
CA ASN A 125 -1.70 -14.53 -20.98
C ASN A 125 -1.50 -13.79 -22.30
N ASP A 126 -0.29 -13.75 -22.77
CA ASP A 126 0.01 -13.17 -24.09
C ASP A 126 -0.83 -13.80 -25.21
N SER A 127 -1.38 -14.99 -24.92
CA SER A 127 -2.35 -15.66 -25.78
C SER A 127 -3.75 -15.01 -25.77
N ALA A 128 -4.12 -14.24 -24.75
CA ALA A 128 -5.41 -13.58 -24.72
C ALA A 128 -5.41 -12.23 -25.46
N SER A 129 -4.26 -11.61 -25.64
CA SER A 129 -4.16 -10.33 -26.33
C SER A 129 -4.27 -10.47 -27.86
N SER A 130 -4.02 -11.67 -28.39
CA SER A 130 -4.12 -11.92 -29.82
C SER A 130 -5.56 -12.14 -30.31
N SER A 131 -6.47 -12.44 -29.41
CA SER A 131 -7.88 -12.62 -29.75
C SER A 131 -8.71 -11.34 -29.66
N ALA A 132 -8.11 -10.25 -29.24
CA ALA A 132 -8.76 -8.95 -29.17
C ALA A 132 -8.69 -8.17 -30.50
N GLY A 133 -8.40 -8.84 -31.60
CA GLY A 133 -8.64 -8.32 -32.92
C GLY A 133 -10.12 -8.27 -33.22
N TYR A 134 -10.82 -7.33 -32.62
CA TYR A 134 -12.18 -7.06 -32.99
C TYR A 134 -12.19 -6.35 -34.32
N SER A 135 -12.50 -7.11 -35.36
CA SER A 135 -12.93 -6.53 -36.60
C SER A 135 -14.30 -5.93 -36.38
N TYR A 136 -14.37 -4.64 -36.21
CA TYR A 136 -15.63 -3.95 -36.37
C TYR A 136 -15.87 -3.83 -37.87
N SER A 137 -16.73 -4.67 -38.38
CA SER A 137 -17.32 -4.49 -39.70
C SER A 137 -18.49 -3.55 -39.55
N TYR A 138 -18.48 -2.47 -40.27
CA TYR A 138 -19.58 -1.52 -40.38
C TYR A 138 -20.40 -1.85 -41.61
#